data_dd2fb13717710057f654e1cdb260a98c
#
_entry.id   dd2fb13717710057f654e1cdb260a98c
#
_cell.length_a   1.000
_cell.length_b   1.000
_cell.length_c   1.000
_cell.angle_alpha   90.00
_cell.angle_beta   90.00
_cell.angle_gamma   90.00
#
_symmetry.space_group_name_H-M   'P 1'
#
loop_
_entity.id
_entity.type
_entity.pdbx_description
1 polymer ?
#
loop_
_entity_poly.entity_id
_entity_poly.type
_entity_poly.pdbx_seq_one_letter_code
_entity_poly.pdbx_strand_id
1 'polypeptide(L)'
;MLCANVDPNTMLRFPATLFIRLRPILTSSRRIAAALLPFALGAGVRAQSTAPSDPIPAVAPSVKHDAVRNWNTGGDKSSVVPAFEVPGYLAALSVVDRITIPHNSYDSTLRSSWDHLRDEHWVFDTDPFNMNQFSHPYGGSMTFGLSRSTGDSFWRSLIYSNAGSFIWEIAGETDLPSINDQITTGTAGAFLGESLFRMASLLLESGGEHPGFWRELGAAAISPPTGFNRLMFGRRFKTVFPSHDPAIFTRLRWGVSTDLFKTNNLLLNQGSAYTDRQQSEAVLDFTFTYGLPGKTGYTYDRPFDYFSFEFAGQTSAHGHNFIQDIMVRGLLYGTDYEIGENYRGIWGLYGSYDYIAPATFRVSSTALSLGTTAQWWLSRRVAMQGSALAGVGFGAAGTDRRADISRDYHYGATPQGLLALRFIFGHRTMLDFTARDYYVSGTGSDDRTGSEQIFRGNVGLTIRVFKRQALGLEYVESHRHSHYSRFPDGNQSEGTFSLVYTFLGGGRFGAVDWRKNSEPETE
;
A
#
# COMPACT_ATOMS: atom_id res chain seq x y z
N MET A 1 22.97 -46.06 -7.04
CA MET A 1 22.94 -46.39 -8.47
C MET A 1 21.50 -46.71 -8.81
N LEU A 2 20.76 -45.74 -9.30
CA LEU A 2 19.56 -45.87 -10.16
C LEU A 2 19.14 -44.42 -10.48
N CYS A 3 19.69 -43.88 -11.58
CA CYS A 3 19.24 -42.66 -12.20
C CYS A 3 17.88 -42.93 -12.84
N ALA A 4 16.84 -42.30 -12.37
CA ALA A 4 15.58 -42.18 -13.12
C ALA A 4 15.64 -40.89 -13.94
N ASN A 5 15.63 -41.01 -15.26
CA ASN A 5 15.46 -39.96 -16.23
C ASN A 5 14.11 -39.26 -16.00
N VAL A 6 14.14 -38.01 -15.60
CA VAL A 6 12.98 -37.11 -15.62
C VAL A 6 13.03 -36.35 -16.93
N ASP A 7 12.00 -36.52 -17.76
CA ASP A 7 11.80 -35.87 -19.04
C ASP A 7 11.73 -34.34 -18.86
N PRO A 8 12.57 -33.54 -19.56
CA PRO A 8 12.59 -32.08 -19.43
C PRO A 8 11.32 -31.37 -19.90
N ASN A 9 10.38 -32.08 -20.51
CA ASN A 9 9.12 -31.51 -21.01
C ASN A 9 7.94 -31.57 -20.02
N THR A 10 8.15 -32.03 -18.80
CA THR A 10 7.12 -32.06 -17.74
C THR A 10 7.21 -30.87 -16.77
N MET A 11 8.01 -29.84 -17.08
CA MET A 11 8.02 -28.62 -16.28
C MET A 11 6.72 -27.82 -16.45
N LEU A 12 5.91 -27.93 -15.41
CA LEU A 12 5.05 -26.90 -14.82
C LEU A 12 4.17 -26.12 -15.81
N ARG A 13 3.15 -26.75 -16.28
CA ARG A 13 1.91 -26.03 -16.55
C ARG A 13 1.24 -25.74 -15.22
N PHE A 14 1.55 -24.58 -14.61
CA PHE A 14 0.69 -24.00 -13.61
C PHE A 14 -0.73 -23.95 -14.18
N PRO A 15 -1.73 -24.44 -13.47
CA PRO A 15 -3.09 -24.32 -13.97
C PRO A 15 -3.45 -22.84 -13.93
N ALA A 16 -3.51 -22.25 -15.10
CA ALA A 16 -4.02 -20.89 -15.35
C ALA A 16 -5.46 -20.67 -14.83
N THR A 17 -6.00 -21.61 -14.09
CA THR A 17 -7.40 -21.65 -13.66
C THR A 17 -7.74 -20.77 -12.48
N LEU A 18 -6.82 -20.52 -11.54
CA LEU A 18 -7.09 -19.56 -10.44
C LEU A 18 -6.98 -18.12 -10.97
N PHE A 19 -6.01 -17.83 -11.84
CA PHE A 19 -5.93 -16.57 -12.59
C PHE A 19 -7.06 -16.42 -13.62
N ILE A 20 -7.57 -17.52 -14.19
CA ILE A 20 -8.65 -17.48 -15.20
C ILE A 20 -10.00 -17.06 -14.59
N ARG A 21 -10.30 -17.36 -13.32
CA ARG A 21 -11.54 -16.87 -12.68
C ARG A 21 -11.44 -15.43 -12.15
N LEU A 22 -10.23 -14.93 -11.88
CA LEU A 22 -9.98 -13.49 -11.67
C LEU A 22 -9.80 -12.73 -13.01
N ARG A 23 -9.53 -13.43 -14.13
CA ARG A 23 -9.45 -12.82 -15.46
C ARG A 23 -10.63 -11.92 -15.84
N PRO A 24 -11.91 -12.25 -15.55
CA PRO A 24 -13.00 -11.32 -15.89
C PRO A 24 -12.96 -10.01 -15.08
N ILE A 25 -12.27 -9.99 -13.94
CA ILE A 25 -12.12 -8.78 -13.11
C ILE A 25 -10.87 -7.98 -13.51
N LEU A 26 -9.80 -8.66 -13.94
CA LEU A 26 -8.50 -8.03 -14.22
C LEU A 26 -8.24 -7.79 -15.72
N THR A 27 -8.93 -8.48 -16.63
CA THR A 27 -8.68 -8.36 -18.07
C THR A 27 -9.50 -7.29 -18.80
N SER A 28 -10.39 -6.60 -18.11
CA SER A 28 -11.10 -5.45 -18.65
C SER A 28 -10.63 -4.18 -17.95
N SER A 29 -9.76 -3.43 -18.60
CA SER A 29 -9.32 -2.09 -18.16
C SER A 29 -10.48 -1.16 -17.80
N ARG A 30 -11.66 -1.38 -18.37
CA ARG A 30 -12.90 -0.66 -18.04
C ARG A 30 -13.45 -1.01 -16.64
N ARG A 31 -13.20 -2.21 -16.10
CA ARG A 31 -13.73 -2.63 -14.79
C ARG A 31 -12.84 -2.26 -13.63
N ILE A 32 -11.53 -2.17 -13.83
CA ILE A 32 -10.58 -1.71 -12.81
C ILE A 32 -10.72 -0.18 -12.62
N ALA A 33 -10.86 0.57 -13.72
CA ALA A 33 -11.17 2.00 -13.63
C ALA A 33 -12.49 2.27 -12.88
N ALA A 34 -13.50 1.40 -13.02
CA ALA A 34 -14.75 1.52 -12.30
C ALA A 34 -14.66 1.25 -10.80
N ALA A 35 -13.73 0.40 -10.35
CA ALA A 35 -13.51 0.13 -8.92
C ALA A 35 -12.80 1.28 -8.19
N LEU A 36 -11.99 2.07 -8.89
CA LEU A 36 -11.29 3.23 -8.33
C LEU A 36 -12.05 4.57 -8.58
N LEU A 37 -13.04 4.59 -9.49
CA LEU A 37 -13.83 5.78 -9.80
C LEU A 37 -14.60 6.35 -8.60
N PRO A 38 -15.17 5.54 -7.67
CA PRO A 38 -15.82 6.07 -6.47
C PRO A 38 -14.91 6.91 -5.59
N PHE A 39 -13.60 6.67 -5.64
CA PHE A 39 -12.60 7.41 -4.88
C PHE A 39 -12.41 8.85 -5.38
N ALA A 40 -12.40 9.02 -6.70
CA ALA A 40 -12.22 10.33 -7.32
C ALA A 40 -13.45 11.25 -7.12
N LEU A 41 -14.65 10.66 -7.07
CA LEU A 41 -15.90 11.41 -6.94
C LEU A 41 -16.29 11.70 -5.48
N GLY A 42 -15.79 10.91 -4.50
CA GLY A 42 -16.12 11.04 -3.08
C GLY A 42 -15.28 12.07 -2.29
N ALA A 43 -14.13 12.49 -2.82
CA ALA A 43 -13.20 13.40 -2.14
C ALA A 43 -13.63 14.89 -2.14
N GLY A 44 -14.85 15.18 -2.53
CA GLY A 44 -15.46 16.49 -2.41
C GLY A 44 -16.10 16.71 -1.03
N VAL A 45 -15.32 16.65 0.04
CA VAL A 45 -15.78 17.07 1.37
C VAL A 45 -15.97 18.59 1.33
N ARG A 46 -17.22 19.04 1.20
CA ARG A 46 -17.59 20.43 1.51
C ARG A 46 -17.51 20.59 3.03
N ALA A 47 -16.62 21.42 3.51
CA ALA A 47 -16.74 21.98 4.84
C ALA A 47 -18.06 22.78 4.88
N GLN A 48 -19.04 22.32 5.65
CA GLN A 48 -20.21 23.12 5.95
C GLN A 48 -19.81 24.23 6.91
N SER A 49 -19.89 25.46 6.44
CA SER A 49 -19.84 26.66 7.25
C SER A 49 -21.03 26.65 8.20
N THR A 50 -20.77 26.70 9.50
CA THR A 50 -21.79 26.91 10.52
C THR A 50 -22.23 28.38 10.52
N ALA A 51 -23.49 28.62 10.18
CA ALA A 51 -24.14 29.92 10.37
C ALA A 51 -24.45 30.18 11.87
N PRO A 52 -24.54 31.44 12.31
CA PRO A 52 -24.78 31.78 13.72
C PRO A 52 -26.18 31.37 14.17
N SER A 53 -26.25 30.88 15.40
CA SER A 53 -27.45 30.38 16.07
C SER A 53 -28.39 31.51 16.51
N ASP A 54 -29.66 31.42 16.11
CA ASP A 54 -30.76 32.17 16.69
C ASP A 54 -31.27 31.54 18.02
N PRO A 55 -31.93 32.30 18.91
CA PRO A 55 -32.16 31.89 20.29
C PRO A 55 -33.27 30.84 20.47
N ILE A 56 -33.06 30.00 21.45
CA ILE A 56 -33.79 28.81 21.83
C ILE A 56 -35.22 29.13 22.32
N PRO A 57 -36.29 28.48 21.80
CA PRO A 57 -37.55 28.36 22.48
C PRO A 57 -37.63 27.10 23.33
N ALA A 58 -38.43 27.17 24.39
CA ALA A 58 -38.55 26.28 25.51
C ALA A 58 -38.81 24.81 25.22
N VAL A 59 -38.26 24.01 26.11
CA VAL A 59 -38.31 22.58 26.40
C VAL A 59 -39.60 21.86 25.98
N ALA A 60 -39.46 20.96 25.01
CA ALA A 60 -40.35 19.84 24.78
C ALA A 60 -39.82 18.58 25.49
N PRO A 61 -40.68 17.59 25.86
CA PRO A 61 -40.29 16.46 26.70
C PRO A 61 -39.22 15.60 26.03
N SER A 62 -38.24 15.19 26.84
CA SER A 62 -37.10 14.40 26.42
C SER A 62 -37.51 13.11 25.70
N VAL A 63 -37.43 13.10 24.40
CA VAL A 63 -37.24 11.86 23.66
C VAL A 63 -35.89 11.31 24.16
N LYS A 64 -35.90 10.11 24.72
CA LYS A 64 -34.67 9.38 24.99
C LYS A 64 -33.93 9.25 23.63
N HIS A 65 -33.05 10.18 23.35
CA HIS A 65 -32.03 9.97 22.32
C HIS A 65 -31.20 8.78 22.82
N ASP A 66 -31.34 7.64 22.15
CA ASP A 66 -30.35 6.59 22.26
C ASP A 66 -29.01 7.27 22.07
N ALA A 67 -28.13 7.17 23.09
CA ALA A 67 -26.82 7.83 23.06
C ALA A 67 -26.15 7.42 21.76
N VAL A 68 -25.83 8.41 20.92
CA VAL A 68 -25.16 8.17 19.63
C VAL A 68 -23.85 7.48 19.96
N ARG A 69 -23.78 6.19 19.68
CA ARG A 69 -22.62 5.37 19.93
C ARG A 69 -21.53 5.86 18.99
N ASN A 70 -20.46 6.40 19.51
CA ASN A 70 -19.32 6.83 18.71
C ASN A 70 -18.13 5.90 18.94
N TRP A 71 -17.18 5.91 18.01
CA TRP A 71 -15.98 5.09 18.07
C TRP A 71 -15.22 5.23 19.40
N ASN A 72 -15.19 6.43 19.98
CA ASN A 72 -14.45 6.71 21.21
C ASN A 72 -15.15 6.20 22.48
N THR A 73 -16.47 6.16 22.52
CA THR A 73 -17.25 5.70 23.68
C THR A 73 -17.31 4.19 23.82
N GLY A 74 -16.85 3.43 22.82
CA GLY A 74 -16.57 2.00 22.93
C GLY A 74 -17.79 1.08 23.00
N GLY A 75 -19.01 1.59 22.84
CA GLY A 75 -20.24 0.81 23.00
C GLY A 75 -20.40 -0.38 22.05
N ASP A 76 -19.69 -0.40 20.95
CA ASP A 76 -19.78 -1.42 19.90
C ASP A 76 -18.49 -2.21 19.68
N LYS A 77 -17.44 -1.95 20.46
CA LYS A 77 -16.15 -2.63 20.33
C LYS A 77 -16.22 -4.08 20.78
N SER A 78 -15.41 -4.92 20.14
CA SER A 78 -15.27 -6.32 20.55
C SER A 78 -13.89 -6.85 20.20
N SER A 79 -13.13 -7.21 21.20
CA SER A 79 -11.89 -7.98 21.02
C SER A 79 -12.13 -9.50 20.97
N VAL A 80 -13.36 -9.93 21.23
CA VAL A 80 -13.73 -11.34 21.18
C VAL A 80 -14.11 -11.76 19.76
N VAL A 81 -14.79 -10.89 19.01
CA VAL A 81 -15.20 -11.20 17.63
C VAL A 81 -14.00 -11.50 16.75
N PRO A 82 -12.93 -10.67 16.67
CA PRO A 82 -11.78 -10.99 15.83
C PRO A 82 -11.03 -12.25 16.26
N ALA A 83 -11.11 -12.66 17.53
CA ALA A 83 -10.52 -13.93 17.99
C ALA A 83 -11.17 -15.16 17.32
N PHE A 84 -12.38 -15.04 16.80
CA PHE A 84 -13.07 -16.08 16.01
C PHE A 84 -13.02 -15.79 14.50
N GLU A 85 -13.10 -14.52 14.11
CA GLU A 85 -13.09 -14.14 12.70
C GLU A 85 -11.77 -14.43 12.01
N VAL A 86 -10.65 -14.13 12.67
CA VAL A 86 -9.32 -14.36 12.07
C VAL A 86 -9.07 -15.86 11.83
N PRO A 87 -9.22 -16.75 12.82
CA PRO A 87 -9.12 -18.19 12.54
C PRO A 87 -10.18 -18.70 11.57
N GLY A 88 -11.40 -18.17 11.62
CA GLY A 88 -12.49 -18.54 10.70
C GLY A 88 -12.18 -18.15 9.25
N TYR A 89 -11.61 -16.96 9.04
CA TYR A 89 -11.15 -16.50 7.74
C TYR A 89 -10.02 -17.39 7.20
N LEU A 90 -9.02 -17.72 8.02
CA LEU A 90 -7.91 -18.58 7.63
C LEU A 90 -8.38 -20.01 7.31
N ALA A 91 -9.31 -20.54 8.10
CA ALA A 91 -9.91 -21.85 7.81
C ALA A 91 -10.69 -21.84 6.49
N ALA A 92 -11.45 -20.77 6.21
CA ALA A 92 -12.15 -20.63 4.94
C ALA A 92 -11.17 -20.51 3.76
N LEU A 93 -10.08 -19.76 3.92
CA LEU A 93 -9.03 -19.63 2.92
C LEU A 93 -8.37 -20.99 2.65
N SER A 94 -7.97 -21.73 3.69
CA SER A 94 -7.39 -23.08 3.57
C SER A 94 -8.32 -24.03 2.82
N VAL A 95 -9.63 -23.98 3.06
CA VAL A 95 -10.60 -24.78 2.31
C VAL A 95 -10.65 -24.37 0.83
N VAL A 96 -10.63 -23.08 0.54
CA VAL A 96 -10.62 -22.58 -0.85
C VAL A 96 -9.35 -23.03 -1.55
N ASP A 97 -8.19 -22.90 -0.93
CA ASP A 97 -6.89 -23.26 -1.51
C ASP A 97 -6.79 -24.76 -1.78
N ARG A 98 -7.24 -25.60 -0.87
CA ARG A 98 -7.35 -27.06 -1.08
C ARG A 98 -8.20 -27.45 -2.29
N ILE A 99 -9.27 -26.70 -2.57
CA ILE A 99 -10.19 -26.98 -3.69
C ILE A 99 -9.64 -26.42 -5.00
N THR A 100 -8.93 -25.29 -4.96
CA THR A 100 -8.57 -24.54 -6.17
C THR A 100 -7.14 -24.78 -6.63
N ILE A 101 -6.23 -25.16 -5.73
CA ILE A 101 -4.82 -25.37 -6.01
C ILE A 101 -4.53 -26.88 -6.05
N PRO A 102 -4.18 -27.44 -7.21
CA PRO A 102 -4.04 -28.90 -7.40
C PRO A 102 -2.69 -29.46 -6.87
N HIS A 103 -2.21 -29.00 -5.74
CA HIS A 103 -0.98 -29.47 -5.09
C HIS A 103 -1.25 -29.72 -3.61
N ASN A 104 -0.53 -30.66 -3.01
CA ASN A 104 -0.71 -31.05 -1.60
C ASN A 104 -0.24 -29.99 -0.57
N SER A 105 0.22 -28.81 -1.03
CA SER A 105 0.78 -27.76 -0.17
C SER A 105 -0.19 -27.22 0.88
N TYR A 106 -1.50 -27.39 0.66
CA TYR A 106 -2.54 -26.93 1.60
C TYR A 106 -3.29 -28.07 2.29
N ASP A 107 -2.88 -29.32 2.11
CA ASP A 107 -3.50 -30.50 2.75
C ASP A 107 -3.03 -30.69 4.20
N SER A 108 -2.86 -29.59 4.93
CA SER A 108 -2.45 -29.61 6.33
C SER A 108 -3.40 -30.45 7.20
N THR A 109 -2.83 -31.13 8.19
CA THR A 109 -3.51 -31.99 9.15
C THR A 109 -3.11 -31.60 10.57
N LEU A 110 -3.84 -32.06 11.58
CA LEU A 110 -3.44 -31.87 12.98
C LEU A 110 -2.05 -32.39 13.27
N ARG A 111 -1.62 -33.45 12.55
CA ARG A 111 -0.27 -34.03 12.70
C ARG A 111 0.78 -33.10 12.09
N SER A 112 0.60 -32.63 10.83
CA SER A 112 1.54 -31.68 10.22
C SER A 112 1.64 -30.39 11.04
N SER A 113 0.51 -29.87 11.52
CA SER A 113 0.50 -28.68 12.38
C SER A 113 1.27 -28.89 13.69
N TRP A 114 1.18 -30.09 14.27
CA TRP A 114 1.95 -30.44 15.47
C TRP A 114 3.44 -30.56 15.19
N ASP A 115 3.81 -31.17 14.04
CA ASP A 115 5.19 -31.33 13.60
C ASP A 115 5.82 -29.95 13.33
N HIS A 116 5.12 -29.03 12.64
CA HIS A 116 5.55 -27.62 12.43
C HIS A 116 5.80 -26.89 13.76
N LEU A 117 4.93 -27.08 14.74
CA LEU A 117 5.06 -26.40 16.03
C LEU A 117 6.22 -26.91 16.88
N ARG A 118 6.54 -28.23 16.78
CA ARG A 118 7.44 -28.90 17.68
C ARG A 118 8.84 -29.16 17.13
N ASP A 119 8.92 -29.63 15.91
CA ASP A 119 10.12 -30.29 15.40
C ASP A 119 10.74 -29.59 14.21
N GLU A 120 10.03 -28.66 13.55
CA GLU A 120 10.49 -28.03 12.32
C GLU A 120 11.14 -26.67 12.54
N HIS A 121 12.13 -26.38 11.73
CA HIS A 121 12.81 -25.10 11.75
C HIS A 121 12.19 -24.15 10.73
N TRP A 122 12.17 -22.88 11.07
CA TRP A 122 11.70 -21.82 10.19
C TRP A 122 12.70 -21.54 9.06
N VAL A 123 12.20 -21.38 7.84
CA VAL A 123 13.00 -21.16 6.64
C VAL A 123 12.62 -19.85 5.95
N PHE A 124 13.38 -19.46 4.95
CA PHE A 124 12.92 -18.51 3.94
C PHE A 124 12.34 -19.30 2.79
N ASP A 125 11.07 -19.17 2.54
CA ASP A 125 10.40 -19.93 1.50
C ASP A 125 10.82 -19.54 0.08
N THR A 126 10.35 -20.28 -0.91
CA THR A 126 10.74 -20.13 -2.32
C THR A 126 9.60 -19.70 -3.21
N ASP A 127 8.50 -19.25 -2.65
CA ASP A 127 7.36 -18.79 -3.40
C ASP A 127 7.69 -17.61 -4.34
N PRO A 128 6.94 -17.44 -5.42
CA PRO A 128 7.15 -16.33 -6.35
C PRO A 128 7.09 -14.97 -5.66
N PHE A 129 7.90 -14.03 -6.12
CA PHE A 129 8.01 -12.69 -5.53
C PHE A 129 6.66 -11.98 -5.30
N ASN A 130 5.73 -12.09 -6.25
CA ASN A 130 4.40 -11.50 -6.12
C ASN A 130 3.53 -12.19 -5.08
N MET A 131 3.76 -13.49 -4.81
CA MET A 131 3.07 -14.19 -3.73
C MET A 131 3.56 -13.63 -2.38
N ASN A 132 4.86 -13.71 -2.12
CA ASN A 132 5.46 -13.32 -0.87
C ASN A 132 5.42 -11.81 -0.59
N GLN A 133 5.51 -10.98 -1.62
CA GLN A 133 5.67 -9.55 -1.43
C GLN A 133 4.40 -8.73 -1.72
N PHE A 134 3.35 -9.35 -2.29
CA PHE A 134 2.06 -8.71 -2.53
C PHE A 134 0.89 -9.50 -1.95
N SER A 135 0.76 -10.82 -2.27
CA SER A 135 -0.40 -11.60 -1.81
C SER A 135 -0.40 -11.79 -0.30
N HIS A 136 0.74 -12.08 0.31
CA HIS A 136 0.88 -12.19 1.76
C HIS A 136 0.58 -10.87 2.49
N PRO A 137 1.17 -9.71 2.15
CA PRO A 137 0.76 -8.43 2.74
C PRO A 137 -0.73 -8.11 2.55
N TYR A 138 -1.32 -8.45 1.40
CA TYR A 138 -2.76 -8.28 1.20
C TYR A 138 -3.58 -9.20 2.12
N GLY A 139 -3.20 -10.48 2.26
CA GLY A 139 -3.80 -11.43 3.20
C GLY A 139 -3.70 -10.95 4.65
N GLY A 140 -2.53 -10.44 5.05
CA GLY A 140 -2.31 -9.84 6.36
C GLY A 140 -3.16 -8.58 6.59
N SER A 141 -3.41 -7.79 5.56
CA SER A 141 -4.32 -6.65 5.65
C SER A 141 -5.76 -7.06 5.91
N MET A 142 -6.17 -8.28 5.49
CA MET A 142 -7.49 -8.83 5.80
C MET A 142 -7.60 -9.18 7.29
N THR A 143 -6.65 -9.93 7.85
CA THR A 143 -6.63 -10.31 9.27
C THR A 143 -6.50 -9.09 10.19
N PHE A 144 -5.66 -8.12 9.83
CA PHE A 144 -5.60 -6.81 10.49
C PHE A 144 -6.94 -6.10 10.47
N GLY A 145 -7.55 -5.99 9.29
CA GLY A 145 -8.81 -5.27 9.07
C GLY A 145 -10.00 -5.89 9.78
N LEU A 146 -10.07 -7.22 9.92
CA LEU A 146 -11.09 -7.91 10.73
C LEU A 146 -11.05 -7.41 12.18
N SER A 147 -9.87 -7.39 12.81
CA SER A 147 -9.72 -6.84 14.15
C SER A 147 -9.96 -5.33 14.19
N ARG A 148 -9.39 -4.58 13.26
CA ARG A 148 -9.46 -3.12 13.26
C ARG A 148 -10.90 -2.59 13.13
N SER A 149 -11.70 -3.20 12.28
CA SER A 149 -13.09 -2.81 12.04
C SER A 149 -14.06 -3.19 13.17
N THR A 150 -13.65 -4.08 14.09
CA THR A 150 -14.41 -4.35 15.33
C THR A 150 -14.10 -3.37 16.47
N GLY A 151 -13.24 -2.38 16.24
CA GLY A 151 -12.92 -1.33 17.19
C GLY A 151 -11.62 -1.50 17.97
N ASP A 152 -10.82 -2.49 17.63
CA ASP A 152 -9.50 -2.65 18.23
C ASP A 152 -8.55 -1.50 17.82
N SER A 153 -7.58 -1.23 18.69
CA SER A 153 -6.52 -0.25 18.38
C SER A 153 -5.58 -0.79 17.29
N PHE A 154 -4.80 0.10 16.65
CA PHE A 154 -3.77 -0.29 15.70
C PHE A 154 -2.86 -1.41 16.24
N TRP A 155 -2.34 -1.23 17.46
CA TRP A 155 -1.40 -2.18 18.08
C TRP A 155 -2.02 -3.55 18.36
N ARG A 156 -3.29 -3.57 18.78
CA ARG A 156 -4.00 -4.83 18.98
C ARG A 156 -4.27 -5.54 17.65
N SER A 157 -4.67 -4.78 16.63
CA SER A 157 -4.87 -5.31 15.27
C SER A 157 -3.57 -5.81 14.63
N LEU A 158 -2.43 -5.17 14.93
CA LEU A 158 -1.09 -5.66 14.55
C LEU A 158 -0.80 -7.03 15.19
N ILE A 159 -1.19 -7.23 16.46
CA ILE A 159 -1.06 -8.55 17.12
C ILE A 159 -1.92 -9.59 16.39
N TYR A 160 -3.18 -9.26 16.04
CA TYR A 160 -4.04 -10.18 15.29
C TYR A 160 -3.49 -10.52 13.90
N SER A 161 -2.90 -9.56 13.20
CA SER A 161 -2.27 -9.81 11.90
C SER A 161 -1.09 -10.77 12.02
N ASN A 162 -0.20 -10.54 13.00
CA ASN A 162 0.95 -11.40 13.24
C ASN A 162 0.53 -12.79 13.77
N ALA A 163 -0.48 -12.87 14.64
CA ALA A 163 -1.02 -14.14 15.11
C ALA A 163 -1.70 -14.90 13.96
N GLY A 164 -2.41 -14.21 13.08
CA GLY A 164 -3.00 -14.81 11.88
C GLY A 164 -1.95 -15.39 10.94
N SER A 165 -0.86 -14.67 10.69
CA SER A 165 0.29 -15.16 9.93
C SER A 165 0.86 -16.42 10.59
N PHE A 166 1.15 -16.37 11.90
CA PHE A 166 1.67 -17.52 12.64
C PHE A 166 0.74 -18.76 12.57
N ILE A 167 -0.57 -18.56 12.70
CA ILE A 167 -1.54 -19.67 12.58
C ILE A 167 -1.51 -20.25 11.17
N TRP A 168 -1.35 -19.42 10.14
CA TRP A 168 -1.26 -19.87 8.76
C TRP A 168 -0.01 -20.74 8.54
N GLU A 169 1.16 -20.29 8.98
CA GLU A 169 2.41 -21.04 8.89
C GLU A 169 2.35 -22.41 9.60
N ILE A 170 1.66 -22.47 10.72
CA ILE A 170 1.58 -23.72 11.50
C ILE A 170 0.48 -24.64 10.98
N ALA A 171 -0.64 -24.13 10.49
CA ALA A 171 -1.83 -24.94 10.23
C ALA A 171 -2.48 -24.72 8.84
N GLY A 172 -2.10 -23.72 8.11
CA GLY A 172 -2.64 -23.42 6.76
C GLY A 172 -1.97 -24.21 5.66
N GLU A 173 -0.67 -24.45 5.78
CA GLU A 173 0.19 -25.06 4.77
C GLU A 173 0.87 -26.34 5.27
N THR A 174 1.40 -27.13 4.31
CA THR A 174 2.22 -28.31 4.60
C THR A 174 3.71 -28.05 4.39
N ASP A 175 4.06 -26.92 3.80
CA ASP A 175 5.43 -26.47 3.62
C ASP A 175 6.04 -25.99 4.95
N LEU A 176 7.36 -25.90 5.04
CA LEU A 176 8.03 -25.48 6.29
C LEU A 176 7.66 -24.05 6.66
N PRO A 177 7.45 -23.73 7.96
CA PRO A 177 7.08 -22.38 8.38
C PRO A 177 8.06 -21.31 7.91
N SER A 178 7.53 -20.19 7.40
CA SER A 178 8.27 -19.15 6.71
C SER A 178 8.52 -17.90 7.58
N ILE A 179 9.81 -17.51 7.70
CA ILE A 179 10.21 -16.27 8.40
C ILE A 179 9.75 -15.03 7.62
N ASN A 180 9.90 -15.05 6.28
CA ASN A 180 9.54 -13.92 5.45
C ASN A 180 8.05 -13.64 5.50
N ASP A 181 7.21 -14.68 5.54
CA ASP A 181 5.77 -14.49 5.56
C ASP A 181 5.27 -13.96 6.90
N GLN A 182 5.92 -14.34 7.99
CA GLN A 182 5.64 -13.73 9.29
C GLN A 182 5.88 -12.20 9.27
N ILE A 183 6.89 -11.72 8.53
CA ILE A 183 7.17 -10.28 8.42
C ILE A 183 6.24 -9.61 7.41
N THR A 184 6.07 -10.21 6.23
CA THR A 184 5.31 -9.61 5.13
C THR A 184 3.81 -9.68 5.39
N THR A 185 3.27 -10.82 5.81
CA THR A 185 1.86 -10.96 6.19
C THR A 185 1.55 -10.18 7.46
N GLY A 186 2.34 -10.40 8.51
CA GLY A 186 2.08 -9.82 9.82
C GLY A 186 2.23 -8.30 9.84
N THR A 187 3.42 -7.80 9.50
CA THR A 187 3.78 -6.39 9.71
C THR A 187 3.47 -5.54 8.48
N ALA A 188 3.89 -5.95 7.26
CA ALA A 188 3.54 -5.19 6.05
C ALA A 188 2.03 -5.20 5.83
N GLY A 189 1.38 -6.34 6.07
CA GLY A 189 -0.08 -6.45 6.00
C GLY A 189 -0.79 -5.49 6.96
N ALA A 190 -0.26 -5.27 8.16
CA ALA A 190 -0.82 -4.31 9.10
C ALA A 190 -0.68 -2.85 8.62
N PHE A 191 0.46 -2.47 8.03
CA PHE A 191 0.63 -1.12 7.48
C PHE A 191 -0.30 -0.87 6.29
N LEU A 192 -0.42 -1.83 5.40
CA LEU A 192 -1.38 -1.78 4.30
C LEU A 192 -2.82 -1.73 4.84
N GLY A 193 -3.15 -2.60 5.78
CA GLY A 193 -4.49 -2.73 6.36
C GLY A 193 -4.98 -1.46 7.07
N GLU A 194 -4.12 -0.77 7.84
CA GLU A 194 -4.49 0.49 8.48
C GLU A 194 -4.79 1.59 7.45
N SER A 195 -3.97 1.66 6.38
CA SER A 195 -4.22 2.64 5.32
C SER A 195 -5.54 2.38 4.62
N LEU A 196 -5.84 1.13 4.27
CA LEU A 196 -7.11 0.74 3.64
C LEU A 196 -8.29 0.98 4.57
N PHE A 197 -8.16 0.64 5.86
CA PHE A 197 -9.19 0.89 6.87
C PHE A 197 -9.49 2.39 7.02
N ARG A 198 -8.45 3.24 7.08
CA ARG A 198 -8.63 4.69 7.20
C ARG A 198 -9.24 5.33 5.97
N MET A 199 -8.83 4.90 4.78
CA MET A 199 -9.43 5.36 3.53
C MET A 199 -10.92 4.97 3.44
N ALA A 200 -11.27 3.73 3.79
CA ALA A 200 -12.64 3.26 3.86
C ALA A 200 -13.47 4.05 4.89
N SER A 201 -12.91 4.27 6.08
CA SER A 201 -13.55 5.05 7.14
C SER A 201 -13.83 6.49 6.74
N LEU A 202 -12.89 7.14 6.07
CA LEU A 202 -13.06 8.50 5.56
C LEU A 202 -14.18 8.60 4.52
N LEU A 203 -14.27 7.60 3.63
CA LEU A 203 -15.38 7.52 2.66
C LEU A 203 -16.73 7.36 3.36
N LEU A 204 -16.80 6.54 4.40
CA LEU A 204 -18.02 6.37 5.21
C LEU A 204 -18.38 7.66 5.96
N GLU A 205 -17.39 8.29 6.60
CA GLU A 205 -17.57 9.53 7.37
C GLU A 205 -18.13 10.66 6.50
N SER A 206 -17.72 10.74 5.23
CA SER A 206 -18.26 11.73 4.29
C SER A 206 -19.76 11.62 4.02
N GLY A 207 -20.40 10.52 4.42
CA GLY A 207 -21.84 10.28 4.32
C GLY A 207 -22.61 10.57 5.60
N GLY A 208 -21.95 11.01 6.68
CA GLY A 208 -22.55 11.25 7.99
C GLY A 208 -23.05 9.96 8.66
N GLU A 209 -24.15 10.06 9.41
CA GLU A 209 -24.74 8.92 10.15
C GLU A 209 -25.25 7.80 9.24
N HIS A 210 -25.62 8.13 8.01
CA HIS A 210 -26.14 7.20 7.01
C HIS A 210 -25.36 7.30 5.70
N PRO A 211 -24.20 6.61 5.56
CA PRO A 211 -23.33 6.73 4.40
C PRO A 211 -24.00 6.42 3.05
N GLY A 212 -25.02 5.57 3.07
CA GLY A 212 -25.74 5.10 1.88
C GLY A 212 -25.00 3.99 1.13
N PHE A 213 -25.74 3.28 0.27
CA PHE A 213 -25.29 2.05 -0.39
C PHE A 213 -23.95 2.20 -1.13
N TRP A 214 -23.77 3.26 -1.91
CA TRP A 214 -22.56 3.41 -2.72
C TRP A 214 -21.28 3.67 -1.92
N ARG A 215 -21.40 4.36 -0.77
CA ARG A 215 -20.25 4.56 0.13
C ARG A 215 -19.94 3.28 0.92
N GLU A 216 -20.97 2.54 1.34
CA GLU A 216 -20.77 1.21 1.96
C GLU A 216 -20.09 0.25 1.00
N LEU A 217 -20.55 0.19 -0.27
CA LEU A 217 -19.91 -0.63 -1.30
C LEU A 217 -18.49 -0.19 -1.61
N GLY A 218 -18.26 1.11 -1.73
CA GLY A 218 -16.90 1.66 -1.93
C GLY A 218 -15.97 1.37 -0.76
N ALA A 219 -16.45 1.52 0.48
CA ALA A 219 -15.68 1.18 1.67
C ALA A 219 -15.36 -0.32 1.75
N ALA A 220 -16.31 -1.18 1.37
CA ALA A 220 -16.09 -2.63 1.27
C ALA A 220 -15.09 -3.01 0.18
N ALA A 221 -15.06 -2.29 -0.93
CA ALA A 221 -14.07 -2.49 -2.00
C ALA A 221 -12.65 -2.07 -1.57
N ILE A 222 -12.53 -1.01 -0.77
CA ILE A 222 -11.24 -0.52 -0.25
C ILE A 222 -10.74 -1.41 0.88
N SER A 223 -11.61 -1.72 1.84
CA SER A 223 -11.32 -2.55 3.02
C SER A 223 -12.39 -3.62 3.14
N PRO A 224 -12.23 -4.79 2.50
CA PRO A 224 -13.19 -5.88 2.54
C PRO A 224 -13.58 -6.32 3.96
N PRO A 225 -12.65 -6.38 4.95
CA PRO A 225 -13.00 -6.70 6.32
C PRO A 225 -13.95 -5.67 6.96
N THR A 226 -13.75 -4.38 6.66
CA THR A 226 -14.64 -3.32 7.13
C THR A 226 -16.05 -3.52 6.56
N GLY A 227 -16.15 -3.80 5.26
CA GLY A 227 -17.45 -4.11 4.63
C GLY A 227 -18.09 -5.36 5.20
N PHE A 228 -17.31 -6.42 5.41
CA PHE A 228 -17.79 -7.68 5.99
C PHE A 228 -18.38 -7.47 7.38
N ASN A 229 -17.65 -6.84 8.30
CA ASN A 229 -18.11 -6.63 9.67
C ASN A 229 -19.35 -5.73 9.75
N ARG A 230 -19.42 -4.70 8.91
CA ARG A 230 -20.59 -3.82 8.80
C ARG A 230 -21.82 -4.55 8.27
N LEU A 231 -21.62 -5.50 7.36
CA LEU A 231 -22.70 -6.32 6.78
C LEU A 231 -23.16 -7.40 7.77
N MET A 232 -22.24 -8.18 8.33
CA MET A 232 -22.55 -9.37 9.14
C MET A 232 -23.10 -9.03 10.52
N PHE A 233 -22.57 -7.99 11.17
CA PHE A 233 -22.96 -7.62 12.53
C PHE A 233 -23.93 -6.44 12.59
N GLY A 234 -24.39 -5.96 11.44
CA GLY A 234 -25.42 -4.93 11.33
C GLY A 234 -25.05 -3.65 12.08
N ARG A 235 -25.89 -3.25 13.06
CA ARG A 235 -25.70 -2.00 13.79
C ARG A 235 -24.45 -1.99 14.69
N ARG A 236 -23.94 -3.16 15.10
CA ARG A 236 -22.85 -3.26 16.09
C ARG A 236 -21.57 -2.56 15.64
N PHE A 237 -21.16 -2.74 14.36
CA PHE A 237 -19.92 -2.17 13.82
C PHE A 237 -20.16 -1.11 12.75
N LYS A 238 -21.33 -0.44 12.80
CA LYS A 238 -21.64 0.66 11.88
C LYS A 238 -21.09 2.01 12.31
N THR A 239 -20.55 2.11 13.51
CA THR A 239 -19.88 3.31 13.98
C THR A 239 -18.66 3.58 13.11
N VAL A 240 -18.53 4.80 12.59
CA VAL A 240 -17.43 5.19 11.72
C VAL A 240 -16.25 5.66 12.57
N PHE A 241 -15.06 5.25 12.18
CA PHE A 241 -13.82 5.73 12.80
C PHE A 241 -13.65 7.23 12.50
N PRO A 242 -13.53 8.09 13.53
CA PRO A 242 -13.46 9.53 13.33
C PRO A 242 -12.08 9.94 12.79
N SER A 243 -12.08 10.68 11.69
CA SER A 243 -10.85 11.17 11.06
C SER A 243 -10.23 12.38 11.79
N HIS A 244 -11.04 13.13 12.55
CA HIS A 244 -10.67 14.41 13.17
C HIS A 244 -10.31 15.51 12.15
N ASP A 245 -10.93 15.46 10.98
CA ASP A 245 -10.79 16.46 9.91
C ASP A 245 -9.34 16.68 9.45
N PRO A 246 -8.65 15.64 8.92
CA PRO A 246 -7.29 15.75 8.42
C PRO A 246 -7.19 16.61 7.16
N ALA A 247 -6.06 17.24 6.93
CA ALA A 247 -5.74 17.76 5.61
C ALA A 247 -5.38 16.59 4.67
N ILE A 248 -6.01 16.55 3.49
CA ILE A 248 -5.92 15.42 2.56
C ILE A 248 -5.43 15.89 1.20
N PHE A 249 -4.63 15.06 0.54
CA PHE A 249 -4.33 15.16 -0.87
C PHE A 249 -4.70 13.86 -1.57
N THR A 250 -5.41 13.96 -2.70
CA THR A 250 -5.72 12.82 -3.57
C THR A 250 -5.44 13.17 -5.01
N ARG A 251 -4.88 12.21 -5.73
CA ARG A 251 -4.57 12.32 -7.16
C ARG A 251 -4.83 10.98 -7.85
N LEU A 252 -5.62 10.99 -8.91
CA LEU A 252 -5.82 9.85 -9.80
C LEU A 252 -5.29 10.23 -11.18
N ARG A 253 -4.40 9.42 -11.74
CA ARG A 253 -3.82 9.62 -13.06
C ARG A 253 -4.08 8.41 -13.95
N TRP A 254 -4.31 8.64 -15.22
CA TRP A 254 -4.32 7.60 -16.24
C TRP A 254 -3.82 8.15 -17.57
N GLY A 255 -3.13 7.34 -18.31
CA GLY A 255 -2.53 7.79 -19.57
C GLY A 255 -1.71 6.72 -20.24
N VAL A 256 -0.66 7.16 -20.89
CA VAL A 256 0.26 6.30 -21.61
C VAL A 256 1.69 6.56 -21.15
N SER A 257 2.47 5.50 -21.09
CA SER A 257 3.90 5.55 -20.84
C SER A 257 4.68 4.94 -21.99
N THR A 258 5.93 5.29 -22.11
CA THR A 258 6.89 4.67 -23.03
C THR A 258 8.27 4.63 -22.38
N ASP A 259 8.97 3.51 -22.53
CA ASP A 259 10.34 3.39 -22.10
C ASP A 259 11.25 4.17 -23.05
N LEU A 260 12.03 5.09 -22.52
CA LEU A 260 13.04 5.85 -23.27
C LEU A 260 14.30 5.03 -23.44
N PHE A 261 14.68 4.29 -22.41
CA PHE A 261 15.78 3.33 -22.45
C PHE A 261 15.54 2.20 -21.45
N LYS A 262 16.10 1.05 -21.77
CA LYS A 262 16.10 -0.11 -20.91
C LYS A 262 17.39 -0.88 -21.15
N THR A 263 18.22 -0.99 -20.12
CA THR A 263 19.49 -1.70 -20.18
C THR A 263 19.46 -2.86 -19.19
N ASN A 264 19.83 -4.04 -19.67
CA ASN A 264 19.90 -5.24 -18.85
C ASN A 264 21.22 -5.96 -19.12
N ASN A 265 22.23 -5.68 -18.31
CA ASN A 265 23.54 -6.33 -18.35
C ASN A 265 23.61 -7.48 -17.34
N LEU A 266 22.66 -8.36 -17.36
CA LEU A 266 22.78 -9.66 -16.69
C LEU A 266 23.59 -10.56 -17.59
N LEU A 267 24.85 -10.80 -17.25
CA LEU A 267 25.69 -11.79 -17.89
C LEU A 267 25.22 -13.20 -17.54
N LEU A 268 24.12 -13.60 -18.13
CA LEU A 268 23.81 -14.99 -18.33
C LEU A 268 24.60 -15.42 -19.57
N ASN A 269 25.46 -16.37 -19.45
CA ASN A 269 26.30 -17.14 -20.36
C ASN A 269 26.12 -17.00 -21.90
N GLN A 270 25.38 -16.04 -22.41
CA GLN A 270 25.24 -15.71 -23.83
C GLN A 270 25.01 -14.20 -23.96
N GLY A 271 26.00 -13.52 -24.52
CA GLY A 271 26.01 -12.08 -24.72
C GLY A 271 24.84 -11.56 -25.55
N SER A 272 23.77 -11.20 -24.93
CA SER A 272 22.76 -10.36 -25.54
C SER A 272 22.42 -9.23 -24.56
N ALA A 273 22.88 -8.03 -24.89
CA ALA A 273 22.24 -6.82 -24.43
C ALA A 273 20.79 -6.88 -24.93
N TYR A 274 19.84 -7.15 -24.04
CA TYR A 274 18.45 -7.18 -24.41
C TYR A 274 17.96 -5.72 -24.47
N THR A 275 17.90 -5.19 -25.67
CA THR A 275 17.16 -3.95 -25.94
C THR A 275 15.72 -4.36 -26.26
N ASP A 276 14.86 -4.25 -25.25
CA ASP A 276 13.44 -4.45 -25.48
C ASP A 276 12.89 -3.33 -26.39
N ARG A 277 11.99 -3.67 -27.29
CA ARG A 277 11.35 -2.67 -28.17
C ARG A 277 10.60 -1.67 -27.30
N GLN A 278 10.76 -0.38 -27.61
CA GLN A 278 9.88 0.67 -27.06
C GLN A 278 8.43 0.28 -27.25
N GLN A 279 7.73 0.06 -26.16
CA GLN A 279 6.30 -0.21 -26.15
C GLN A 279 5.59 0.90 -25.38
N SER A 280 4.49 1.35 -25.96
CA SER A 280 3.60 2.26 -25.24
C SER A 280 2.61 1.43 -24.43
N GLU A 281 2.50 1.71 -23.16
CA GLU A 281 1.67 1.00 -22.20
C GLU A 281 0.67 1.95 -21.56
N ALA A 282 -0.53 1.45 -21.24
CA ALA A 282 -1.48 2.24 -20.47
C ALA A 282 -1.10 2.21 -18.99
N VAL A 283 -1.12 3.37 -18.35
CA VAL A 283 -0.79 3.54 -16.94
C VAL A 283 -1.99 4.05 -16.15
N LEU A 284 -2.07 3.60 -14.91
CA LEU A 284 -3.01 4.06 -13.89
C LEU A 284 -2.22 4.29 -12.60
N ASP A 285 -2.35 5.47 -12.01
CA ASP A 285 -1.71 5.82 -10.75
C ASP A 285 -2.72 6.46 -9.80
N PHE A 286 -2.65 6.09 -8.55
CA PHE A 286 -3.44 6.68 -7.48
C PHE A 286 -2.54 7.05 -6.30
N THR A 287 -2.62 8.30 -5.88
CA THR A 287 -1.92 8.82 -4.70
C THR A 287 -2.92 9.33 -3.69
N PHE A 288 -2.75 8.93 -2.44
CA PHE A 288 -3.54 9.41 -1.31
C PHE A 288 -2.62 9.81 -0.17
N THR A 289 -2.77 11.03 0.36
CA THR A 289 -2.05 11.47 1.56
C THR A 289 -3.05 11.98 2.58
N TYR A 290 -2.93 11.50 3.81
CA TYR A 290 -3.81 11.78 4.94
C TYR A 290 -3.00 12.47 6.04
N GLY A 291 -3.57 13.49 6.68
CA GLY A 291 -2.96 14.17 7.81
C GLY A 291 -1.77 15.05 7.43
N LEU A 292 -1.83 15.76 6.30
CA LEU A 292 -0.77 16.71 5.92
C LEU A 292 -0.51 17.74 7.02
N PRO A 293 0.77 18.05 7.32
CA PRO A 293 1.14 18.95 8.41
C PRO A 293 0.64 20.38 8.19
N GLY A 294 0.34 21.05 9.30
CA GLY A 294 -0.07 22.45 9.32
C GLY A 294 -1.57 22.70 9.45
N LYS A 295 -2.42 21.68 9.44
CA LYS A 295 -3.85 21.84 9.70
C LYS A 295 -4.08 22.25 11.14
N THR A 296 -4.68 23.42 11.37
CA THR A 296 -4.96 23.92 12.70
C THR A 296 -5.93 23.01 13.46
N GLY A 297 -5.58 22.63 14.68
CA GLY A 297 -6.39 21.77 15.56
C GLY A 297 -6.31 20.27 15.22
N TYR A 298 -5.52 19.86 14.24
CA TYR A 298 -5.26 18.45 13.95
C TYR A 298 -4.02 17.97 14.72
N THR A 299 -4.11 16.80 15.37
CA THR A 299 -3.05 16.20 16.20
C THR A 299 -2.65 14.83 15.65
N TYR A 300 -1.47 14.36 16.04
CA TYR A 300 -0.89 13.08 15.59
C TYR A 300 -0.77 12.10 16.76
N ASP A 301 -1.89 11.84 17.44
CA ASP A 301 -1.93 11.06 18.68
C ASP A 301 -2.04 9.55 18.44
N ARG A 302 -2.43 9.13 17.24
CA ARG A 302 -2.66 7.74 16.88
C ARG A 302 -1.74 7.32 15.74
N PRO A 303 -1.30 6.05 15.70
CA PRO A 303 -0.60 5.53 14.52
C PRO A 303 -1.38 5.82 13.24
N PHE A 304 -0.69 6.23 12.20
CA PHE A 304 -1.26 6.61 10.90
C PHE A 304 -2.17 7.86 10.92
N ASP A 305 -2.11 8.72 11.92
CA ASP A 305 -2.72 10.07 11.80
C ASP A 305 -2.03 10.92 10.72
N TYR A 306 -0.84 10.52 10.28
CA TYR A 306 -0.27 10.83 8.97
C TYR A 306 0.05 9.54 8.23
N PHE A 307 -0.38 9.44 6.97
CA PHE A 307 0.14 8.42 6.05
C PHE A 307 0.05 8.85 4.59
N SER A 308 0.90 8.26 3.75
CA SER A 308 0.79 8.26 2.29
C SER A 308 0.55 6.84 1.78
N PHE A 309 -0.30 6.74 0.77
CA PHE A 309 -0.58 5.53 0.00
C PHE A 309 -0.38 5.85 -1.47
N GLU A 310 0.40 5.05 -2.17
CA GLU A 310 0.63 5.14 -3.61
C GLU A 310 0.35 3.78 -4.24
N PHE A 311 -0.35 3.78 -5.36
CA PHE A 311 -0.61 2.61 -6.19
C PHE A 311 -0.32 2.96 -7.63
N ALA A 312 0.45 2.13 -8.34
CA ALA A 312 0.63 2.24 -9.77
C ALA A 312 0.37 0.90 -10.45
N GLY A 313 -0.34 0.97 -11.57
CA GLY A 313 -0.61 -0.16 -12.44
C GLY A 313 -0.27 0.18 -13.90
N GLN A 314 0.18 -0.84 -14.63
CA GLN A 314 0.59 -0.70 -16.03
C GLN A 314 0.16 -1.94 -16.82
N THR A 315 -0.34 -1.72 -18.03
CA THR A 315 -0.64 -2.84 -18.92
C THR A 315 0.64 -3.29 -19.62
N SER A 316 0.97 -4.58 -19.55
CA SER A 316 2.11 -5.11 -20.28
C SER A 316 1.66 -6.03 -21.42
N ALA A 317 2.24 -5.87 -22.59
CA ALA A 317 2.00 -6.73 -23.74
C ALA A 317 2.54 -8.16 -23.55
N HIS A 318 3.44 -8.38 -22.58
CA HIS A 318 4.12 -9.66 -22.35
C HIS A 318 3.62 -10.43 -21.11
N GLY A 319 2.46 -10.04 -20.54
CA GLY A 319 1.84 -10.79 -19.44
C GLY A 319 2.48 -10.57 -18.07
N HIS A 320 3.29 -9.53 -17.90
CA HIS A 320 3.75 -9.10 -16.59
C HIS A 320 2.59 -8.63 -15.70
N ASN A 321 2.80 -8.65 -14.39
CA ASN A 321 1.79 -8.24 -13.42
C ASN A 321 1.32 -6.80 -13.69
N PHE A 322 0.00 -6.59 -13.65
CA PHE A 322 -0.59 -5.25 -13.78
C PHE A 322 -0.11 -4.29 -12.68
N ILE A 323 0.07 -4.80 -11.45
CA ILE A 323 0.48 -4.00 -10.29
C ILE A 323 1.99 -3.78 -10.37
N GLN A 324 2.40 -2.53 -10.52
CA GLN A 324 3.79 -2.12 -10.56
C GLN A 324 4.29 -1.64 -9.20
N ASP A 325 3.52 -0.80 -8.54
CA ASP A 325 3.92 -0.21 -7.26
C ASP A 325 2.73 -0.22 -6.27
N ILE A 326 3.01 -0.61 -5.04
CA ILE A 326 2.19 -0.32 -3.86
C ILE A 326 3.12 0.19 -2.77
N MET A 327 2.90 1.40 -2.31
CA MET A 327 3.74 2.02 -1.29
C MET A 327 2.89 2.65 -0.21
N VAL A 328 3.16 2.26 1.02
CA VAL A 328 2.49 2.76 2.22
C VAL A 328 3.53 3.28 3.19
N ARG A 329 3.31 4.48 3.73
CA ARG A 329 4.11 5.04 4.83
C ARG A 329 3.21 5.74 5.81
N GLY A 330 3.25 5.32 7.05
CA GLY A 330 2.45 5.90 8.13
C GLY A 330 3.29 6.27 9.34
N LEU A 331 2.98 7.40 9.96
CA LEU A 331 3.55 7.81 11.23
C LEU A 331 3.06 6.85 12.32
N LEU A 332 3.98 6.20 13.03
CA LEU A 332 3.67 5.33 14.17
C LEU A 332 3.69 6.11 15.49
N TYR A 333 4.74 6.90 15.67
CA TYR A 333 4.94 7.79 16.81
C TYR A 333 5.60 9.08 16.33
N GLY A 334 5.11 10.21 16.75
CA GLY A 334 5.72 11.47 16.37
C GLY A 334 5.07 12.67 17.04
N THR A 335 5.63 13.82 16.77
CA THR A 335 5.13 15.11 17.23
C THR A 335 5.20 16.12 16.12
N ASP A 336 4.25 17.03 16.12
CA ASP A 336 4.29 18.20 15.26
C ASP A 336 5.28 19.25 15.79
N TYR A 337 5.76 20.07 14.88
CA TYR A 337 6.65 21.18 15.20
C TYR A 337 6.43 22.35 14.24
N GLU A 338 6.76 23.56 14.73
CA GLU A 338 6.66 24.80 13.97
C GLU A 338 7.99 25.55 14.03
N ILE A 339 8.43 26.08 12.88
CA ILE A 339 9.63 26.93 12.80
C ILE A 339 9.23 28.25 12.13
N GLY A 340 9.18 29.32 12.94
CA GLY A 340 8.65 30.59 12.49
C GLY A 340 7.18 30.50 12.04
N GLU A 341 6.76 31.43 11.19
CA GLU A 341 5.35 31.51 10.75
C GLU A 341 5.03 30.64 9.54
N ASN A 342 6.05 30.23 8.80
CA ASN A 342 5.89 29.66 7.45
C ASN A 342 6.23 28.17 7.34
N TYR A 343 6.76 27.54 8.37
CA TYR A 343 7.20 26.15 8.33
C TYR A 343 6.52 25.33 9.42
N ARG A 344 5.84 24.25 9.02
CA ARG A 344 5.19 23.27 9.91
C ARG A 344 5.50 21.86 9.47
N GLY A 345 5.78 21.00 10.42
CA GLY A 345 6.13 19.62 10.14
C GLY A 345 5.76 18.66 11.25
N ILE A 346 5.98 17.39 10.98
CA ILE A 346 5.91 16.27 11.91
C ILE A 346 7.25 15.56 11.88
N TRP A 347 7.80 15.28 13.04
CA TRP A 347 8.98 14.45 13.22
C TRP A 347 8.58 13.17 13.93
N GLY A 348 9.12 12.03 13.52
CA GLY A 348 8.80 10.78 14.20
C GLY A 348 9.34 9.51 13.58
N LEU A 349 8.82 8.40 14.11
CA LEU A 349 9.02 7.04 13.62
C LEU A 349 7.90 6.68 12.66
N TYR A 350 8.28 6.26 11.46
CA TYR A 350 7.36 5.82 10.40
C TYR A 350 7.51 4.33 10.16
N GLY A 351 6.37 3.65 9.98
CA GLY A 351 6.32 2.31 9.41
C GLY A 351 6.03 2.38 7.91
N SER A 352 6.67 1.54 7.11
CA SER A 352 6.46 1.49 5.67
C SER A 352 6.38 0.08 5.12
N TYR A 353 5.60 -0.05 4.05
CA TYR A 353 5.59 -1.20 3.17
C TYR A 353 5.70 -0.69 1.74
N ASP A 354 6.73 -1.16 1.03
CA ASP A 354 6.99 -0.86 -0.36
C ASP A 354 7.02 -2.16 -1.18
N TYR A 355 6.25 -2.21 -2.25
CA TYR A 355 6.28 -3.21 -3.29
C TYR A 355 6.49 -2.49 -4.62
N ILE A 356 7.60 -2.76 -5.31
CA ILE A 356 7.98 -2.16 -6.58
C ILE A 356 8.42 -3.28 -7.51
N ALA A 357 7.67 -3.51 -8.59
CA ALA A 357 7.88 -4.61 -9.51
C ALA A 357 7.74 -4.20 -10.98
N PRO A 358 8.59 -3.26 -11.46
CA PRO A 358 8.66 -2.99 -12.89
C PRO A 358 9.19 -4.21 -13.65
N ALA A 359 9.11 -4.17 -14.99
CA ALA A 359 9.45 -5.32 -15.83
C ALA A 359 10.92 -5.77 -15.74
N THR A 360 11.84 -4.91 -15.27
CA THR A 360 13.29 -5.19 -15.27
C THR A 360 13.82 -5.78 -13.97
N PHE A 361 13.29 -5.37 -12.83
CA PHE A 361 13.71 -5.83 -11.51
C PHE A 361 12.56 -5.71 -10.50
N ARG A 362 12.77 -6.19 -9.29
CA ARG A 362 11.76 -6.16 -8.23
C ARG A 362 12.43 -5.82 -6.91
N VAL A 363 11.77 -5.02 -6.10
CA VAL A 363 12.16 -4.78 -4.72
C VAL A 363 10.93 -4.61 -3.85
N SER A 364 10.98 -5.15 -2.65
CA SER A 364 9.99 -4.92 -1.61
C SER A 364 10.70 -4.70 -0.28
N SER A 365 10.11 -3.88 0.59
CA SER A 365 10.65 -3.63 1.92
C SER A 365 9.56 -3.35 2.93
N THR A 366 9.66 -3.98 4.09
CA THR A 366 8.89 -3.63 5.29
C THR A 366 9.85 -3.02 6.30
N ALA A 367 9.68 -1.72 6.61
CA ALA A 367 10.72 -0.98 7.33
C ALA A 367 10.18 -0.03 8.40
N LEU A 368 11.07 0.31 9.32
CA LEU A 368 10.92 1.41 10.27
C LEU A 368 11.93 2.52 9.90
N SER A 369 11.45 3.75 9.80
CA SER A 369 12.25 4.89 9.40
C SER A 369 12.04 6.06 10.35
N LEU A 370 13.10 6.80 10.64
CA LEU A 370 13.04 8.08 11.35
C LEU A 370 13.11 9.22 10.32
N GLY A 371 12.42 10.32 10.61
CA GLY A 371 12.49 11.50 9.77
C GLY A 371 11.32 12.44 9.91
N THR A 372 11.15 13.27 8.92
CA THR A 372 10.19 14.36 8.95
C THR A 372 9.35 14.44 7.69
N THR A 373 8.10 14.87 7.86
CA THR A 373 7.25 15.36 6.78
C THR A 373 6.82 16.77 7.12
N ALA A 374 6.99 17.69 6.18
CA ALA A 374 6.76 19.10 6.46
C ALA A 374 6.19 19.86 5.25
N GLN A 375 5.65 21.03 5.55
CA GLN A 375 5.29 22.03 4.56
C GLN A 375 5.92 23.37 4.91
N TRP A 376 6.49 24.02 3.90
CA TRP A 376 7.09 25.35 3.97
C TRP A 376 6.44 26.29 2.97
N TRP A 377 5.92 27.41 3.42
CA TRP A 377 5.48 28.50 2.58
C TRP A 377 6.67 29.38 2.20
N LEU A 378 7.23 29.20 1.02
CA LEU A 378 8.32 30.00 0.49
C LEU A 378 7.87 31.42 0.12
N SER A 379 6.60 31.58 -0.24
CA SER A 379 5.95 32.87 -0.48
C SER A 379 4.42 32.73 -0.32
N ARG A 380 3.67 33.79 -0.56
CA ARG A 380 2.20 33.73 -0.54
C ARG A 380 1.61 32.76 -1.57
N ARG A 381 2.33 32.50 -2.66
CA ARG A 381 1.87 31.66 -3.79
C ARG A 381 2.66 30.39 -3.99
N VAL A 382 3.74 30.20 -3.27
CA VAL A 382 4.62 29.03 -3.44
C VAL A 382 4.75 28.27 -2.12
N ALA A 383 4.31 27.04 -2.12
CA ALA A 383 4.52 26.11 -1.02
C ALA A 383 5.44 24.97 -1.46
N MET A 384 6.28 24.50 -0.56
CA MET A 384 7.03 23.25 -0.68
C MET A 384 6.51 22.28 0.38
N GLN A 385 6.11 21.10 -0.03
CA GLN A 385 5.83 19.97 0.87
C GLN A 385 6.90 18.91 0.68
N GLY A 386 7.21 18.13 1.70
CA GLY A 386 8.16 17.06 1.50
C GLY A 386 8.31 16.14 2.70
N SER A 387 8.91 14.98 2.43
CA SER A 387 9.30 13.99 3.43
C SER A 387 10.77 13.62 3.22
N ALA A 388 11.52 13.55 4.31
CA ALA A 388 12.88 13.04 4.34
C ALA A 388 12.97 11.98 5.44
N LEU A 389 13.15 10.72 5.03
CA LEU A 389 13.12 9.56 5.92
C LEU A 389 14.35 8.69 5.66
N ALA A 390 14.92 8.15 6.73
CA ALA A 390 15.95 7.13 6.66
C ALA A 390 15.66 6.03 7.67
N GLY A 391 15.90 4.79 7.28
CA GLY A 391 15.54 3.66 8.12
C GLY A 391 16.14 2.34 7.69
N VAL A 392 15.69 1.30 8.36
CA VAL A 392 16.07 -0.08 8.07
C VAL A 392 14.84 -0.96 8.12
N GLY A 393 14.81 -1.93 7.22
CA GLY A 393 13.75 -2.92 7.14
C GLY A 393 14.28 -4.30 6.82
N PHE A 394 13.33 -5.17 6.56
CA PHE A 394 13.54 -6.46 5.94
C PHE A 394 12.95 -6.38 4.53
N GLY A 395 13.74 -6.71 3.53
CA GLY A 395 13.34 -6.57 2.14
C GLY A 395 13.71 -7.76 1.29
N ALA A 396 13.16 -7.77 0.09
CA ALA A 396 13.45 -8.73 -0.96
C ALA A 396 13.83 -7.99 -2.24
N ALA A 397 14.84 -8.48 -2.96
CA ALA A 397 15.25 -7.91 -4.24
C ALA A 397 15.63 -8.99 -5.24
N GLY A 398 15.37 -8.74 -6.53
CA GLY A 398 15.70 -9.68 -7.59
C GLY A 398 15.23 -9.27 -8.98
N THR A 399 15.28 -10.25 -9.90
CA THR A 399 14.89 -10.11 -11.31
C THR A 399 14.18 -11.38 -11.79
N ASP A 400 13.25 -11.24 -12.72
CA ASP A 400 12.45 -12.35 -13.28
C ASP A 400 13.19 -13.26 -14.30
N ARG A 401 14.51 -13.10 -14.47
CA ARG A 401 15.27 -13.73 -15.55
C ARG A 401 16.29 -14.79 -15.14
N ARG A 402 16.07 -15.50 -14.03
CA ARG A 402 16.95 -16.60 -13.62
C ARG A 402 16.22 -17.93 -13.68
N ALA A 403 16.32 -18.59 -14.85
CA ALA A 403 15.61 -19.83 -15.14
C ALA A 403 16.13 -21.08 -14.40
N ASP A 404 17.29 -21.00 -13.73
CA ASP A 404 17.98 -22.14 -13.13
C ASP A 404 17.92 -22.20 -11.59
N ILE A 405 17.07 -21.34 -10.97
CA ILE A 405 17.05 -21.15 -9.55
C ILE A 405 15.62 -21.23 -9.03
N SER A 406 15.41 -21.93 -7.91
CA SER A 406 14.11 -22.06 -7.25
C SER A 406 13.46 -20.73 -6.89
N ARG A 407 14.27 -19.68 -6.69
CA ARG A 407 13.83 -18.33 -6.35
C ARG A 407 14.70 -17.31 -7.09
N ASP A 408 14.08 -16.37 -7.82
CA ASP A 408 14.73 -15.33 -8.62
C ASP A 408 15.05 -14.03 -7.84
N TYR A 409 14.86 -14.04 -6.53
CA TYR A 409 15.11 -12.94 -5.61
C TYR A 409 15.73 -13.45 -4.29
N HIS A 410 16.24 -12.55 -3.46
CA HIS A 410 16.75 -12.87 -2.13
C HIS A 410 16.21 -11.91 -1.07
N TYR A 411 16.26 -12.34 0.18
CA TYR A 411 15.89 -11.54 1.34
C TYR A 411 17.12 -10.96 2.02
N GLY A 412 16.94 -9.82 2.70
CA GLY A 412 18.00 -9.27 3.53
C GLY A 412 17.58 -8.05 4.34
N ALA A 413 18.45 -7.66 5.27
CA ALA A 413 18.33 -6.37 5.92
C ALA A 413 18.43 -5.27 4.87
N THR A 414 17.54 -4.28 4.96
CA THR A 414 17.36 -3.26 3.93
C THR A 414 17.45 -1.85 4.53
N PRO A 415 18.68 -1.31 4.73
CA PRO A 415 18.83 0.13 4.88
C PRO A 415 18.21 0.85 3.70
N GLN A 416 17.44 1.90 3.97
CA GLN A 416 16.71 2.63 2.93
C GLN A 416 16.54 4.10 3.23
N GLY A 417 16.38 4.89 2.17
CA GLY A 417 16.14 6.32 2.24
C GLY A 417 15.04 6.79 1.30
N LEU A 418 14.33 7.82 1.73
CA LEU A 418 13.34 8.53 0.94
C LEU A 418 13.54 10.04 1.07
N LEU A 419 13.60 10.71 -0.08
CA LEU A 419 13.42 12.15 -0.20
C LEU A 419 12.29 12.40 -1.19
N ALA A 420 11.20 13.00 -0.75
CA ALA A 420 10.09 13.41 -1.59
C ALA A 420 9.84 14.91 -1.40
N LEU A 421 9.80 15.66 -2.48
CA LEU A 421 9.58 17.10 -2.50
C LEU A 421 8.49 17.43 -3.50
N ARG A 422 7.55 18.26 -3.11
CA ARG A 422 6.48 18.79 -3.94
C ARG A 422 6.49 20.31 -3.88
N PHE A 423 6.70 20.95 -5.00
CA PHE A 423 6.58 22.40 -5.15
C PHE A 423 5.22 22.73 -5.75
N ILE A 424 4.48 23.60 -5.09
CA ILE A 424 3.12 24.01 -5.47
C ILE A 424 3.16 25.50 -5.81
N PHE A 425 2.85 25.83 -7.06
CA PHE A 425 2.86 27.20 -7.58
C PHE A 425 1.41 27.68 -7.76
N GLY A 426 0.90 28.39 -6.75
CA GLY A 426 -0.48 28.84 -6.71
C GLY A 426 -1.49 27.70 -6.83
N HIS A 427 -2.44 27.85 -7.76
CA HIS A 427 -3.49 26.85 -8.00
C HIS A 427 -3.31 26.06 -9.30
N ARG A 428 -2.26 26.38 -10.08
CA ARG A 428 -2.14 25.87 -11.46
C ARG A 428 -1.09 24.82 -11.65
N THR A 429 0.02 24.87 -10.93
CA THR A 429 1.18 24.02 -11.24
C THR A 429 1.70 23.32 -9.99
N MET A 430 2.05 22.09 -10.14
CA MET A 430 2.71 21.26 -9.13
C MET A 430 3.89 20.54 -9.78
N LEU A 431 5.03 20.53 -9.10
CA LEU A 431 6.24 19.83 -9.50
C LEU A 431 6.65 18.89 -8.38
N ASP A 432 6.66 17.60 -8.67
CA ASP A 432 7.05 16.54 -7.74
C ASP A 432 8.47 16.05 -8.05
N PHE A 433 9.28 15.81 -7.01
CA PHE A 433 10.55 15.10 -7.06
C PHE A 433 10.52 14.03 -5.99
N THR A 434 10.89 12.80 -6.35
CA THR A 434 11.03 11.73 -5.37
C THR A 434 12.30 10.94 -5.69
N ALA A 435 13.07 10.66 -4.65
CA ALA A 435 14.21 9.75 -4.71
C ALA A 435 14.08 8.69 -3.62
N ARG A 436 14.22 7.44 -3.99
CA ARG A 436 14.23 6.28 -3.10
C ARG A 436 15.50 5.48 -3.34
N ASP A 437 16.11 5.02 -2.28
CA ASP A 437 17.28 4.15 -2.33
C ASP A 437 17.08 2.98 -1.37
N TYR A 438 17.35 1.77 -1.86
CA TYR A 438 17.25 0.52 -1.12
C TYR A 438 18.55 -0.26 -1.27
N TYR A 439 19.17 -0.61 -0.16
CA TYR A 439 20.26 -1.57 -0.14
C TYR A 439 19.75 -2.87 0.49
N VAL A 440 19.68 -3.95 -0.27
CA VAL A 440 19.24 -5.27 0.22
C VAL A 440 20.45 -6.15 0.40
N SER A 441 20.77 -6.49 1.66
CA SER A 441 21.87 -7.37 2.01
C SER A 441 21.55 -8.84 1.69
N GLY A 442 22.57 -9.68 1.51
CA GLY A 442 22.41 -11.10 1.21
C GLY A 442 22.20 -12.01 2.44
N THR A 443 21.80 -11.48 3.59
CA THR A 443 21.77 -12.23 4.85
C THR A 443 20.71 -13.33 4.92
N GLY A 444 19.69 -13.31 4.08
CA GLY A 444 18.59 -14.30 4.07
C GLY A 444 18.61 -15.19 2.83
N SER A 445 19.75 -15.40 2.20
CA SER A 445 19.83 -16.26 1.02
C SER A 445 20.67 -17.49 1.27
N ASP A 446 20.16 -18.67 0.97
CA ASP A 446 20.82 -19.94 1.20
C ASP A 446 22.22 -19.95 0.55
N ASP A 447 22.45 -20.06 -0.66
CA ASP A 447 23.80 -20.14 -1.27
C ASP A 447 24.31 -18.84 -1.91
N ARG A 448 23.70 -17.67 -1.63
CA ARG A 448 23.90 -16.46 -2.41
C ARG A 448 24.27 -15.27 -1.56
N THR A 449 25.46 -15.31 -1.00
CA THR A 449 26.05 -14.13 -0.40
C THR A 449 26.18 -13.06 -1.46
N GLY A 450 25.39 -11.99 -1.37
CA GLY A 450 25.38 -10.89 -2.30
C GLY A 450 24.66 -9.70 -1.72
N SER A 451 24.57 -8.64 -2.49
CA SER A 451 23.79 -7.45 -2.15
C SER A 451 23.25 -6.80 -3.41
N GLU A 452 22.16 -6.08 -3.24
CA GLU A 452 21.58 -5.28 -4.30
C GLU A 452 21.38 -3.86 -3.84
N GLN A 453 21.71 -2.90 -4.68
CA GLN A 453 21.36 -1.50 -4.51
C GLN A 453 20.39 -1.09 -5.60
N ILE A 454 19.27 -0.50 -5.21
CA ILE A 454 18.21 -0.08 -6.11
C ILE A 454 17.88 1.37 -5.82
N PHE A 455 18.16 2.22 -6.79
CA PHE A 455 17.76 3.62 -6.79
C PHE A 455 16.57 3.83 -7.71
N ARG A 456 15.58 4.62 -7.27
CA ARG A 456 14.43 5.04 -8.09
C ARG A 456 14.18 6.52 -7.90
N GLY A 457 14.33 7.27 -8.99
CA GLY A 457 14.03 8.70 -9.09
C GLY A 457 12.75 8.95 -9.88
N ASN A 458 11.97 9.94 -9.49
CA ASN A 458 10.76 10.38 -10.19
C ASN A 458 10.73 11.91 -10.24
N VAL A 459 10.40 12.45 -11.41
CA VAL A 459 10.12 13.88 -11.61
C VAL A 459 8.78 14.01 -12.32
N GLY A 460 7.85 14.75 -11.72
CA GLY A 460 6.51 14.91 -12.26
C GLY A 460 6.07 16.37 -12.31
N LEU A 461 5.60 16.81 -13.47
CA LEU A 461 4.96 18.13 -13.67
C LEU A 461 3.47 17.93 -13.86
N THR A 462 2.64 18.61 -13.07
CA THR A 462 1.18 18.60 -13.21
C THR A 462 0.68 20.03 -13.41
N ILE A 463 -0.06 20.26 -14.50
CA ILE A 463 -0.62 21.56 -14.84
C ILE A 463 -2.15 21.45 -14.84
N ARG A 464 -2.81 22.19 -13.97
CA ARG A 464 -4.27 22.25 -13.90
C ARG A 464 -4.81 22.99 -15.11
N VAL A 465 -5.74 22.36 -15.82
CA VAL A 465 -6.42 22.92 -17.00
C VAL A 465 -7.76 23.51 -16.61
N PHE A 466 -8.56 22.76 -15.83
CA PHE A 466 -9.91 23.20 -15.46
C PHE A 466 -10.36 22.52 -14.15
N LYS A 467 -10.82 23.30 -13.17
CA LYS A 467 -11.30 22.81 -11.87
C LYS A 467 -10.34 21.76 -11.24
N ARG A 468 -10.76 20.50 -11.20
CA ARG A 468 -10.00 19.36 -10.67
C ARG A 468 -9.23 18.58 -11.74
N GLN A 469 -9.31 19.03 -13.00
CA GLN A 469 -8.72 18.36 -14.15
C GLN A 469 -7.36 18.98 -14.47
N ALA A 470 -6.36 18.13 -14.70
CA ALA A 470 -5.00 18.52 -15.00
C ALA A 470 -4.37 17.58 -16.03
N LEU A 471 -3.30 18.03 -16.67
CA LEU A 471 -2.40 17.22 -17.48
C LEU A 471 -1.08 17.06 -16.73
N GLY A 472 -0.50 15.86 -16.80
CA GLY A 472 0.76 15.53 -16.17
C GLY A 472 1.77 14.95 -17.13
N LEU A 473 3.02 15.32 -16.92
CA LEU A 473 4.20 14.67 -17.50
C LEU A 473 4.99 14.07 -16.35
N GLU A 474 5.47 12.85 -16.53
CA GLU A 474 6.25 12.16 -15.52
C GLU A 474 7.42 11.44 -16.17
N TYR A 475 8.57 11.52 -15.52
CA TYR A 475 9.74 10.74 -15.85
C TYR A 475 10.18 9.95 -14.62
N VAL A 476 10.31 8.64 -14.78
CA VAL A 476 10.80 7.73 -13.75
C VAL A 476 12.07 7.11 -14.25
N GLU A 477 13.10 7.16 -13.43
CA GLU A 477 14.39 6.51 -13.67
C GLU A 477 14.71 5.54 -12.55
N SER A 478 15.09 4.33 -12.91
CA SER A 478 15.40 3.27 -11.97
C SER A 478 16.74 2.62 -12.34
N HIS A 479 17.58 2.41 -11.34
CA HIS A 479 18.86 1.72 -11.46
C HIS A 479 18.94 0.60 -10.44
N ARG A 480 19.35 -0.57 -10.87
CA ARG A 480 19.68 -1.70 -10.01
C ARG A 480 21.11 -2.14 -10.26
N HIS A 481 21.88 -2.21 -9.20
CA HIS A 481 23.20 -2.84 -9.17
C HIS A 481 23.16 -4.05 -8.26
N SER A 482 23.61 -5.21 -8.75
CA SER A 482 23.66 -6.44 -7.96
C SER A 482 25.08 -7.01 -7.96
N HIS A 483 25.53 -7.41 -6.79
CA HIS A 483 26.81 -8.08 -6.56
C HIS A 483 26.58 -9.43 -5.88
N TYR A 484 27.06 -10.51 -6.46
CA TYR A 484 26.95 -11.86 -5.92
C TYR A 484 28.29 -12.61 -6.02
N SER A 485 28.68 -13.31 -4.96
CA SER A 485 29.96 -14.01 -4.91
C SER A 485 30.14 -15.09 -5.98
N ARG A 486 29.06 -15.67 -6.48
CA ARG A 486 29.06 -16.77 -7.46
C ARG A 486 28.63 -16.38 -8.86
N PHE A 487 28.22 -15.13 -9.07
CA PHE A 487 27.71 -14.62 -10.36
C PHE A 487 28.40 -13.30 -10.71
N PRO A 488 28.52 -12.97 -11.99
CA PRO A 488 28.95 -11.64 -12.41
C PRO A 488 28.02 -10.55 -11.88
N ASP A 489 28.57 -9.37 -11.63
CA ASP A 489 27.81 -8.19 -11.25
C ASP A 489 26.76 -7.85 -12.31
N GLY A 490 25.54 -7.54 -11.86
CA GLY A 490 24.43 -7.16 -12.70
C GLY A 490 24.16 -5.67 -12.62
N ASN A 491 23.94 -5.05 -13.78
CA ASN A 491 23.49 -3.67 -13.88
C ASN A 491 22.24 -3.60 -14.73
N GLN A 492 21.18 -3.02 -14.19
CA GLN A 492 19.93 -2.80 -14.89
C GLN A 492 19.51 -1.35 -14.73
N SER A 493 19.02 -0.74 -15.79
CA SER A 493 18.47 0.61 -15.75
C SER A 493 17.27 0.74 -16.67
N GLU A 494 16.33 1.54 -16.25
CA GLU A 494 15.08 1.79 -16.98
C GLU A 494 14.66 3.24 -16.78
N GLY A 495 14.42 3.94 -17.89
CA GLY A 495 13.87 5.30 -17.90
C GLY A 495 12.53 5.31 -18.62
N THR A 496 11.46 5.69 -17.93
CA THR A 496 10.09 5.68 -18.44
C THR A 496 9.52 7.08 -18.44
N PHE A 497 8.95 7.51 -19.56
CA PHE A 497 8.24 8.77 -19.70
C PHE A 497 6.73 8.52 -19.82
N SER A 498 5.93 9.28 -19.07
CA SER A 498 4.48 9.15 -19.09
C SER A 498 3.78 10.48 -19.37
N LEU A 499 2.75 10.43 -20.21
CA LEU A 499 1.78 11.50 -20.41
C LEU A 499 0.44 11.07 -19.81
N VAL A 500 -0.03 11.80 -18.82
CA VAL A 500 -1.20 11.41 -18.03
C VAL A 500 -2.23 12.52 -17.93
N TYR A 501 -3.49 12.12 -18.00
CA TYR A 501 -4.59 12.93 -17.50
C TYR A 501 -4.69 12.74 -16.00
N THR A 502 -4.89 13.83 -15.27
CA THR A 502 -4.89 13.87 -13.81
C THR A 502 -6.19 14.42 -13.26
N PHE A 503 -6.82 13.70 -12.34
CA PHE A 503 -7.93 14.19 -11.54
C PHE A 503 -7.46 14.43 -10.09
N LEU A 504 -7.71 15.66 -9.60
CA LEU A 504 -7.27 16.13 -8.28
C LEU A 504 -8.44 16.16 -7.30
N GLY A 505 -8.25 15.66 -6.08
CA GLY A 505 -9.30 15.66 -5.05
C GLY A 505 -9.56 17.03 -4.42
N GLY A 506 -8.63 17.98 -4.51
CA GLY A 506 -8.72 19.28 -3.85
C GLY A 506 -8.19 20.46 -4.68
N GLY A 507 -8.49 21.68 -4.20
CA GLY A 507 -8.21 22.94 -4.92
C GLY A 507 -6.73 23.31 -5.01
N ARG A 508 -5.92 23.08 -3.96
CA ARG A 508 -4.54 23.60 -3.84
C ARG A 508 -3.45 22.52 -3.87
N PHE A 509 -3.64 21.43 -4.59
CA PHE A 509 -2.69 20.30 -4.64
C PHE A 509 -2.28 19.77 -3.25
N GLY A 510 -3.19 19.87 -2.26
CA GLY A 510 -2.93 19.45 -0.88
C GLY A 510 -2.16 20.46 -0.02
N ALA A 511 -1.85 21.67 -0.52
CA ALA A 511 -1.25 22.71 0.32
C ALA A 511 -2.19 23.11 1.46
N VAL A 512 -1.68 23.05 2.69
CA VAL A 512 -2.39 23.47 3.89
C VAL A 512 -2.07 24.94 4.15
N ASP A 513 -3.11 25.78 4.25
CA ASP A 513 -2.93 27.21 4.53
C ASP A 513 -3.35 27.53 5.97
N TRP A 514 -2.38 27.84 6.82
CA TRP A 514 -2.58 28.25 8.22
C TRP A 514 -2.35 29.74 8.46
N ARG A 515 -2.07 30.50 7.39
CA ARG A 515 -1.80 31.95 7.48
C ARG A 515 -3.12 32.72 7.48
N LYS A 516 -3.21 33.73 8.34
CA LYS A 516 -4.44 34.51 8.57
C LYS A 516 -4.95 35.35 7.38
N ASN A 517 -4.19 35.47 6.29
CA ASN A 517 -4.52 36.31 5.13
C ASN A 517 -4.58 35.52 3.81
N SER A 518 -5.23 34.36 3.80
CA SER A 518 -5.56 33.71 2.54
C SER A 518 -6.67 34.47 1.82
N GLU A 519 -6.42 34.95 0.62
CA GLU A 519 -7.47 35.43 -0.27
C GLU A 519 -8.54 34.34 -0.44
N PRO A 520 -9.84 34.70 -0.41
CA PRO A 520 -10.90 33.70 -0.63
C PRO A 520 -10.71 33.04 -1.99
N GLU A 521 -10.91 31.72 -2.06
CA GLU A 521 -10.90 30.97 -3.30
C GLU A 521 -11.99 31.53 -4.22
N THR A 522 -11.62 32.26 -5.27
CA THR A 522 -12.50 32.48 -6.40
C THR A 522 -12.57 31.16 -7.16
N GLU A 523 -13.70 30.46 -7.03
CA GLU A 523 -14.04 29.19 -7.73
C GLU A 523 -14.06 29.36 -9.26
#